data_0895fa998fb85de8a66b0c7192289bbf
#
_entry.id   0895fa998fb85de8a66b0c7192289bbf
#
_cell.length_a   1.000
_cell.length_b   1.000
_cell.length_c   1.000
_cell.angle_alpha   90.00
_cell.angle_beta   90.00
_cell.angle_gamma   90.00
#
_symmetry.space_group_name_H-M   'P 1'
#
loop_
_entity.id
_entity.type
_entity.pdbx_description
1 polymer ?
#
loop_
_entity_poly.entity_id
_entity_poly.type
_entity_poly.pdbx_seq_one_letter_code
_entity_poly.pdbx_strand_id
1 'polypeptide(L)'
;STKRIETYETLLNYLKSIQSILFQICLLIGSVILHYLAIIKEVKKYRLFIIAFYAAFNSSFTFIWGRCFFAQLFDVYADCEKNDCKNTLKNWLIYVSFFVTTITGFWSAGFVEQKGLKLYKQSSWISVHFVTCIIMFSSSGIIVYDDWKFFESNSKSILLISYSFLLYVFGVYGLLTY
;
A
#
# COMPACT_ATOMS: atom_id res chain seq x y z
N SER A 1 11.02 -1.62 25.07
CA SER A 1 10.45 -1.32 23.74
C SER A 1 8.97 -1.04 23.93
N THR A 2 8.59 0.24 23.94
CA THR A 2 7.19 0.66 23.94
C THR A 2 6.59 0.23 22.59
N LYS A 3 5.82 -0.86 22.59
CA LYS A 3 4.95 -1.19 21.47
C LYS A 3 4.03 0.02 21.27
N ARG A 4 4.20 0.74 20.16
CA ARG A 4 3.28 1.78 19.74
C ARG A 4 1.97 1.07 19.36
N ILE A 5 1.03 0.99 20.29
CA ILE A 5 -0.32 0.53 19.99
C ILE A 5 -0.96 1.67 19.21
N GLU A 6 -1.05 1.51 17.89
CA GLU A 6 -1.76 2.49 17.05
C GLU A 6 -3.25 2.30 17.30
N THR A 7 -3.82 3.23 18.04
CA THR A 7 -5.27 3.28 18.24
C THR A 7 -5.94 3.80 16.97
N TYR A 8 -7.18 3.40 16.77
CA TYR A 8 -8.02 3.89 15.68
C TYR A 8 -8.02 5.42 15.56
N GLU A 9 -8.16 6.14 16.68
CA GLU A 9 -8.16 7.60 16.69
C GLU A 9 -6.85 8.20 16.15
N THR A 10 -5.72 7.60 16.49
CA THR A 10 -4.42 8.03 15.97
C THR A 10 -4.34 7.84 14.45
N LEU A 11 -4.76 6.69 13.94
CA LEU A 11 -4.78 6.42 12.49
C LEU A 11 -5.76 7.34 11.76
N LEU A 12 -6.92 7.62 12.35
CA LEU A 12 -7.89 8.55 11.77
C LEU A 12 -7.33 9.97 11.66
N ASN A 13 -6.59 10.43 12.68
CA ASN A 13 -5.94 11.74 12.64
C ASN A 13 -4.87 11.82 11.54
N TYR A 14 -4.12 10.74 11.32
CA TYR A 14 -3.19 10.66 10.19
C TYR A 14 -3.92 10.71 8.85
N LEU A 15 -5.00 9.96 8.67
CA LEU A 15 -5.79 9.98 7.42
C LEU A 15 -6.40 11.36 7.12
N LYS A 16 -6.77 12.14 8.15
CA LYS A 16 -7.32 13.49 8.01
C LYS A 16 -6.25 14.56 7.76
N SER A 17 -4.98 14.24 7.87
CA SER A 17 -3.92 15.21 7.62
C SER A 17 -3.93 15.69 6.17
N ILE A 18 -3.61 16.96 5.93
CA ILE A 18 -3.57 17.54 4.58
C ILE A 18 -2.60 16.76 3.70
N GLN A 19 -1.45 16.35 4.22
CA GLN A 19 -0.45 15.56 3.50
C GLN A 19 -1.02 14.22 3.04
N SER A 20 -1.74 13.51 3.92
CA SER A 20 -2.39 12.24 3.60
C SER A 20 -3.46 12.41 2.54
N ILE A 21 -4.30 13.44 2.65
CA ILE A 21 -5.36 13.72 1.67
C ILE A 21 -4.77 14.01 0.31
N LEU A 22 -3.77 14.90 0.24
CA LEU A 22 -3.08 15.23 -1.02
C LEU A 22 -2.42 14.00 -1.63
N PHE A 23 -1.77 13.18 -0.82
CA PHE A 23 -1.14 11.93 -1.30
C PHE A 23 -2.17 10.96 -1.88
N GLN A 24 -3.31 10.77 -1.21
CA GLN A 24 -4.39 9.90 -1.70
C GLN A 24 -5.00 10.44 -3.00
N ILE A 25 -5.16 11.76 -3.13
CA ILE A 25 -5.59 12.39 -4.38
C ILE A 25 -4.57 12.14 -5.50
N CYS A 26 -3.27 12.30 -5.23
CA CYS A 26 -2.22 11.98 -6.20
C CYS A 26 -2.24 10.49 -6.61
N LEU A 27 -2.45 9.58 -5.66
CA LEU A 27 -2.61 8.16 -5.97
C LEU A 27 -3.81 7.90 -6.88
N LEU A 28 -4.94 8.55 -6.61
CA LEU A 28 -6.16 8.41 -7.40
C LEU A 28 -5.94 8.90 -8.84
N ILE A 29 -5.44 10.12 -9.00
CA ILE A 29 -5.14 10.71 -10.31
C ILE A 29 -4.11 9.85 -11.05
N GLY A 30 -3.03 9.46 -10.39
CA GLY A 30 -2.01 8.59 -10.96
C GLY A 30 -2.58 7.23 -11.38
N SER A 31 -3.46 6.62 -10.58
CA SER A 31 -4.13 5.37 -10.93
C SER A 31 -4.99 5.52 -12.18
N VAL A 32 -5.75 6.62 -12.33
CA VAL A 32 -6.55 6.90 -13.53
C VAL A 32 -5.67 7.07 -14.77
N ILE A 33 -4.58 7.83 -14.65
CA ILE A 33 -3.63 8.03 -15.77
C ILE A 33 -2.97 6.70 -16.16
N LEU A 34 -2.50 5.93 -15.17
CA LEU A 34 -1.86 4.65 -15.41
C LEU A 34 -2.84 3.62 -15.98
N HIS A 35 -4.11 3.64 -15.54
CA HIS A 35 -5.18 2.84 -16.14
C HIS A 35 -5.33 3.16 -17.63
N TYR A 36 -5.44 4.44 -17.96
CA TYR A 36 -5.56 4.89 -19.35
C TYR A 36 -4.37 4.41 -20.20
N LEU A 37 -3.15 4.58 -19.72
CA LEU A 37 -1.94 4.19 -20.44
C LEU A 37 -1.77 2.67 -20.55
N ALA A 38 -2.08 1.92 -19.50
CA ALA A 38 -1.88 0.47 -19.42
C ALA A 38 -2.97 -0.32 -20.15
N ILE A 39 -4.21 0.13 -20.05
CA ILE A 39 -5.39 -0.63 -20.45
C ILE A 39 -6.01 -0.09 -21.74
N ILE A 40 -6.23 1.21 -21.83
CA ILE A 40 -6.95 1.84 -22.97
C ILE A 40 -5.98 2.10 -24.12
N LYS A 41 -4.89 2.81 -23.87
CA LYS A 41 -3.93 3.18 -24.93
C LYS A 41 -2.94 2.06 -25.24
N GLU A 42 -2.75 1.11 -24.33
CA GLU A 42 -1.82 -0.02 -24.46
C GLU A 42 -0.41 0.41 -24.91
N VAL A 43 0.14 1.42 -24.26
CA VAL A 43 1.48 1.96 -24.56
C VAL A 43 2.51 0.83 -24.52
N LYS A 44 3.17 0.56 -25.66
CA LYS A 44 4.13 -0.56 -25.78
C LYS A 44 5.45 -0.26 -25.06
N LYS A 45 5.94 0.99 -25.18
CA LYS A 45 7.19 1.42 -24.53
C LYS A 45 6.98 1.47 -23.01
N TYR A 46 7.85 0.82 -22.29
CA TYR A 46 7.79 0.73 -20.80
C TYR A 46 6.51 0.09 -20.23
N ARG A 47 5.80 -0.69 -21.02
CA ARG A 47 4.50 -1.29 -20.62
C ARG A 47 4.59 -2.07 -19.32
N LEU A 48 5.69 -2.83 -19.10
CA LEU A 48 5.93 -3.58 -17.87
C LEU A 48 5.89 -2.66 -16.63
N PHE A 49 6.64 -1.57 -16.68
CA PHE A 49 6.69 -0.60 -15.57
C PHE A 49 5.34 0.11 -15.38
N ILE A 50 4.67 0.50 -16.47
CA ILE A 50 3.35 1.16 -16.39
C ILE A 50 2.33 0.27 -15.69
N ILE A 51 2.26 -1.01 -16.05
CA ILE A 51 1.33 -1.96 -15.42
C ILE A 51 1.74 -2.23 -13.96
N ALA A 52 3.06 -2.37 -13.68
CA ALA A 52 3.55 -2.59 -12.32
C ALA A 52 3.27 -1.39 -11.40
N PHE A 53 3.49 -0.16 -11.88
CA PHE A 53 3.11 1.04 -11.13
C PHE A 53 1.60 1.16 -10.95
N TYR A 54 0.81 0.82 -11.97
CA TYR A 54 -0.65 0.82 -11.85
C TYR A 54 -1.12 -0.15 -10.76
N ALA A 55 -0.58 -1.37 -10.73
CA ALA A 55 -0.86 -2.32 -9.66
C ALA A 55 -0.45 -1.77 -8.29
N ALA A 56 0.77 -1.22 -8.17
CA ALA A 56 1.30 -0.69 -6.92
C ALA A 56 0.52 0.53 -6.39
N PHE A 57 0.03 1.41 -7.26
CA PHE A 57 -0.84 2.53 -6.88
C PHE A 57 -2.16 2.03 -6.26
N ASN A 58 -2.80 1.04 -6.88
CA ASN A 58 -4.03 0.46 -6.34
C ASN A 58 -3.76 -0.30 -5.03
N SER A 59 -2.67 -1.07 -4.96
CA SER A 59 -2.27 -1.78 -3.73
C SER A 59 -1.93 -0.82 -2.59
N SER A 60 -1.50 0.41 -2.88
CA SER A 60 -1.26 1.45 -1.87
C SER A 60 -2.55 1.90 -1.17
N PHE A 61 -3.67 1.99 -1.88
CA PHE A 61 -4.96 2.21 -1.25
C PHE A 61 -5.33 1.05 -0.33
N THR A 62 -5.14 -0.18 -0.79
CA THR A 62 -5.35 -1.37 0.04
C THR A 62 -4.49 -1.34 1.29
N PHE A 63 -3.23 -0.93 1.19
CA PHE A 63 -2.33 -0.81 2.33
C PHE A 63 -2.78 0.28 3.32
N ILE A 64 -3.12 1.48 2.82
CA ILE A 64 -3.53 2.61 3.66
C ILE A 64 -4.84 2.27 4.40
N TRP A 65 -5.87 1.89 3.67
CA TRP A 65 -7.18 1.61 4.27
C TRP A 65 -7.22 0.28 5.01
N GLY A 66 -6.43 -0.71 4.58
CA GLY A 66 -6.27 -1.99 5.26
C GLY A 66 -5.66 -1.83 6.65
N ARG A 67 -4.62 -1.01 6.80
CA ARG A 67 -4.03 -0.72 8.12
C ARG A 67 -5.07 -0.08 9.06
N CYS A 68 -5.87 0.85 8.56
CA CYS A 68 -6.96 1.46 9.31
C CYS A 68 -8.05 0.42 9.67
N PHE A 69 -8.44 -0.43 8.75
CA PHE A 69 -9.44 -1.48 8.97
C PHE A 69 -8.98 -2.49 10.03
N PHE A 70 -7.76 -3.01 9.92
CA PHE A 70 -7.23 -3.98 10.89
C PHE A 70 -7.08 -3.38 12.29
N ALA A 71 -6.65 -2.12 12.41
CA ALA A 71 -6.59 -1.46 13.72
C ALA A 71 -7.98 -1.36 14.36
N GLN A 72 -9.01 -1.03 13.57
CA GLN A 72 -10.39 -1.00 14.06
C GLN A 72 -10.89 -2.39 14.48
N LEU A 73 -10.54 -3.43 13.75
CA LEU A 73 -10.89 -4.81 14.13
C LEU A 73 -10.27 -5.20 15.47
N PHE A 74 -9.02 -4.82 15.72
CA PHE A 74 -8.39 -5.07 17.02
C PHE A 74 -9.05 -4.30 18.15
N ASP A 75 -9.46 -3.04 17.92
CA ASP A 75 -10.20 -2.25 18.90
C ASP A 75 -11.59 -2.87 19.18
N VAL A 76 -12.31 -3.31 18.13
CA VAL A 76 -13.58 -4.05 18.28
C VAL A 76 -13.39 -5.32 19.10
N TYR A 77 -12.35 -6.09 18.82
CA TYR A 77 -12.07 -7.32 19.55
C TYR A 77 -11.81 -7.03 21.05
N ALA A 78 -10.99 -6.03 21.35
CA ALA A 78 -10.68 -5.63 22.72
C ALA A 78 -11.91 -5.10 23.50
N ASP A 79 -12.81 -4.37 22.80
CA ASP A 79 -14.04 -3.86 23.39
C ASP A 79 -15.09 -4.96 23.58
N CYS A 80 -15.13 -5.93 22.66
CA CYS A 80 -16.01 -7.10 22.80
C CYS A 80 -15.62 -7.96 24.01
N GLU A 81 -14.35 -8.09 24.31
CA GLU A 81 -13.88 -8.78 25.49
C GLU A 81 -14.33 -8.08 26.80
N LYS A 82 -14.58 -6.75 26.72
CA LYS A 82 -15.10 -5.92 27.85
C LYS A 82 -16.63 -5.75 27.86
N ASN A 83 -17.38 -6.50 27.03
CA ASN A 83 -18.83 -6.42 26.86
C ASN A 83 -19.38 -5.11 26.27
N ASP A 84 -18.60 -4.30 25.57
CA ASP A 84 -19.01 -3.02 24.97
C ASP A 84 -18.94 -3.01 23.42
N CYS A 85 -19.12 -4.18 22.79
CA CYS A 85 -19.09 -4.37 21.33
C CYS A 85 -19.97 -3.41 20.53
N LYS A 86 -21.11 -3.00 21.08
CA LYS A 86 -22.14 -2.27 20.32
C LYS A 86 -21.71 -0.87 19.90
N ASN A 87 -20.84 -0.21 20.67
CA ASN A 87 -20.44 1.16 20.39
C ASN A 87 -19.39 1.23 19.27
N THR A 88 -18.47 0.28 19.23
CA THR A 88 -17.40 0.26 18.22
C THR A 88 -17.92 -0.14 16.83
N LEU A 89 -18.89 -1.05 16.76
CA LEU A 89 -19.54 -1.46 15.50
C LEU A 89 -20.43 -0.35 14.88
N LYS A 90 -20.80 0.69 15.63
CA LYS A 90 -21.52 1.85 15.07
C LYS A 90 -20.64 2.78 14.24
N ASN A 91 -19.33 2.59 14.28
CA ASN A 91 -18.41 3.42 13.53
C ASN A 91 -18.46 3.09 12.02
N TRP A 92 -19.10 3.98 11.26
CA TRP A 92 -19.26 3.84 9.81
C TRP A 92 -17.93 3.70 9.05
N LEU A 93 -16.85 4.20 9.63
CA LEU A 93 -15.54 4.18 9.00
C LEU A 93 -14.96 2.76 8.87
N ILE A 94 -15.36 1.81 9.75
CA ILE A 94 -14.97 0.41 9.63
C ILE A 94 -15.51 -0.20 8.32
N TYR A 95 -16.73 0.14 7.97
CA TYR A 95 -17.37 -0.33 6.74
C TYR A 95 -16.73 0.30 5.51
N VAL A 96 -16.42 1.61 5.56
CA VAL A 96 -15.74 2.30 4.47
C VAL A 96 -14.34 1.74 4.26
N SER A 97 -13.56 1.56 5.33
CA SER A 97 -12.21 1.01 5.23
C SER A 97 -12.22 -0.44 4.71
N PHE A 98 -13.15 -1.27 5.16
CA PHE A 98 -13.37 -2.60 4.63
C PHE A 98 -13.70 -2.58 3.13
N PHE A 99 -14.66 -1.74 2.74
CA PHE A 99 -15.13 -1.64 1.35
C PHE A 99 -14.01 -1.16 0.41
N VAL A 100 -13.32 -0.09 0.79
CA VAL A 100 -12.18 0.43 0.01
C VAL A 100 -11.08 -0.60 -0.11
N THR A 101 -10.68 -1.24 1.00
CA THR A 101 -9.63 -2.27 1.00
C THR A 101 -10.00 -3.46 0.11
N THR A 102 -11.26 -3.91 0.19
CA THR A 102 -11.74 -5.05 -0.60
C THR A 102 -11.77 -4.72 -2.09
N ILE A 103 -12.33 -3.57 -2.48
CA ILE A 103 -12.42 -3.18 -3.89
C ILE A 103 -11.03 -2.97 -4.49
N THR A 104 -10.18 -2.19 -3.84
CA THR A 104 -8.84 -1.89 -4.37
C THR A 104 -7.94 -3.12 -4.39
N GLY A 105 -8.03 -3.98 -3.37
CA GLY A 105 -7.31 -5.25 -3.31
C GLY A 105 -7.74 -6.21 -4.41
N PHE A 106 -9.06 -6.39 -4.57
CA PHE A 106 -9.62 -7.24 -5.63
C PHE A 106 -9.25 -6.74 -7.03
N TRP A 107 -9.33 -5.42 -7.25
CA TRP A 107 -8.95 -4.82 -8.52
C TRP A 107 -7.47 -4.99 -8.82
N SER A 108 -6.60 -4.73 -7.84
CA SER A 108 -5.15 -4.89 -8.00
C SER A 108 -4.77 -6.35 -8.26
N ALA A 109 -5.10 -7.26 -7.35
CA ALA A 109 -4.70 -8.66 -7.44
C ALA A 109 -5.48 -9.43 -8.51
N GLY A 110 -6.80 -9.22 -8.60
CA GLY A 110 -7.66 -9.99 -9.50
C GLY A 110 -7.57 -9.56 -10.96
N PHE A 111 -7.28 -8.28 -11.23
CA PHE A 111 -7.29 -7.75 -12.59
C PHE A 111 -5.90 -7.31 -13.07
N VAL A 112 -5.23 -6.41 -12.35
CA VAL A 112 -3.98 -5.79 -12.85
C VAL A 112 -2.82 -6.76 -12.78
N GLU A 113 -2.66 -7.48 -11.66
CA GLU A 113 -1.59 -8.48 -11.50
C GLU A 113 -1.76 -9.63 -12.48
N GLN A 114 -2.98 -10.11 -12.68
CA GLN A 114 -3.27 -11.16 -13.66
C GLN A 114 -2.94 -10.72 -15.09
N LYS A 115 -3.17 -9.44 -15.43
CA LYS A 115 -2.76 -8.90 -16.73
C LYS A 115 -1.23 -8.88 -16.87
N GLY A 116 -0.51 -8.51 -15.82
CA GLY A 116 0.95 -8.55 -15.78
C GLY A 116 1.51 -9.96 -15.99
N LEU A 117 0.98 -10.94 -15.26
CA LEU A 117 1.38 -12.35 -15.36
C LEU A 117 1.08 -12.97 -16.74
N LYS A 118 0.02 -12.53 -17.42
CA LYS A 118 -0.31 -12.98 -18.77
C LYS A 118 0.60 -12.38 -19.86
N LEU A 119 1.10 -11.18 -19.65
CA LEU A 119 1.86 -10.44 -20.66
C LEU A 119 3.38 -10.65 -20.57
N TYR A 120 3.89 -11.03 -19.40
CA TYR A 120 5.32 -11.09 -19.14
C TYR A 120 5.72 -12.42 -18.50
N LYS A 121 7.01 -12.76 -18.61
CA LYS A 121 7.59 -13.87 -17.86
C LYS A 121 7.38 -13.60 -16.36
N GLN A 122 6.97 -14.63 -15.63
CA GLN A 122 6.66 -14.53 -14.20
C GLN A 122 7.80 -13.90 -13.39
N SER A 123 9.05 -14.29 -13.66
CA SER A 123 10.23 -13.75 -12.97
C SER A 123 10.36 -12.24 -13.16
N SER A 124 10.25 -11.75 -14.39
CA SER A 124 10.36 -10.31 -14.68
C SER A 124 9.20 -9.52 -14.10
N TRP A 125 7.97 -10.06 -14.20
CA TRP A 125 6.79 -9.41 -13.65
C TRP A 125 6.87 -9.28 -12.13
N ILE A 126 7.08 -10.40 -11.42
CA ILE A 126 7.11 -10.41 -9.95
C ILE A 126 8.19 -9.48 -9.44
N SER A 127 9.37 -9.50 -10.04
CA SER A 127 10.49 -8.66 -9.61
C SER A 127 10.18 -7.17 -9.72
N VAL A 128 9.70 -6.71 -10.88
CA VAL A 128 9.38 -5.28 -11.09
C VAL A 128 8.20 -4.86 -10.23
N HIS A 129 7.14 -5.68 -10.19
CA HIS A 129 5.95 -5.39 -9.38
C HIS A 129 6.29 -5.28 -7.89
N PHE A 130 7.10 -6.19 -7.36
CA PHE A 130 7.48 -6.16 -5.95
C PHE A 130 8.29 -4.92 -5.59
N VAL A 131 9.25 -4.49 -6.43
CA VAL A 131 10.00 -3.22 -6.20
C VAL A 131 9.04 -2.04 -6.18
N THR A 132 8.15 -1.95 -7.16
CA THR A 132 7.19 -0.84 -7.20
C THR A 132 6.26 -0.83 -5.99
N CYS A 133 5.82 -1.99 -5.52
CA CYS A 133 5.02 -2.11 -4.30
C CYS A 133 5.80 -1.67 -3.05
N ILE A 134 7.06 -2.07 -2.89
CA ILE A 134 7.88 -1.63 -1.75
C ILE A 134 8.03 -0.11 -1.74
N ILE A 135 8.35 0.50 -2.89
CA ILE A 135 8.48 1.95 -3.01
C ILE A 135 7.17 2.63 -2.60
N MET A 136 6.06 2.17 -3.14
CA MET A 136 4.76 2.78 -2.90
C MET A 136 4.24 2.57 -1.47
N PHE A 137 4.44 1.39 -0.87
CA PHE A 137 4.05 1.11 0.51
C PHE A 137 4.90 1.88 1.51
N SER A 138 6.23 1.96 1.27
CA SER A 138 7.12 2.76 2.11
C SER A 138 6.76 4.25 2.03
N SER A 139 6.48 4.77 0.83
CA SER A 139 6.01 6.15 0.64
C SER A 139 4.68 6.39 1.36
N SER A 140 3.75 5.44 1.26
CA SER A 140 2.45 5.51 1.94
C SER A 140 2.60 5.51 3.47
N GLY A 141 3.47 4.65 4.01
CA GLY A 141 3.76 4.61 5.44
C GLY A 141 4.36 5.93 5.95
N ILE A 142 5.33 6.46 5.22
CA ILE A 142 6.01 7.72 5.59
C ILE A 142 5.05 8.92 5.50
N ILE A 143 4.34 9.06 4.38
CA ILE A 143 3.54 10.27 4.10
C ILE A 143 2.21 10.26 4.87
N VAL A 144 1.53 9.11 4.92
CA VAL A 144 0.21 8.99 5.53
C VAL A 144 0.30 8.78 7.04
N TYR A 145 1.20 7.90 7.49
CA TYR A 145 1.26 7.45 8.88
C TYR A 145 2.45 7.99 9.68
N ASP A 146 3.28 8.85 9.05
CA ASP A 146 4.45 9.44 9.71
C ASP A 146 5.42 8.37 10.28
N ASP A 147 5.52 7.24 9.57
CA ASP A 147 6.38 6.12 9.99
C ASP A 147 7.86 6.52 10.05
N TRP A 148 8.22 7.67 9.48
CA TRP A 148 9.57 8.24 9.57
C TRP A 148 10.04 8.43 11.02
N LYS A 149 9.15 8.83 11.91
CA LYS A 149 9.46 8.98 13.35
C LYS A 149 9.90 7.67 14.00
N PHE A 150 9.41 6.55 13.51
CA PHE A 150 9.87 5.24 13.96
C PHE A 150 11.31 4.96 13.50
N PHE A 151 11.67 5.39 12.30
CA PHE A 151 13.02 5.21 11.76
C PHE A 151 14.04 6.15 12.41
N GLU A 152 13.68 7.39 12.71
CA GLU A 152 14.56 8.34 13.43
C GLU A 152 15.00 7.79 14.78
N SER A 153 14.12 7.07 15.47
CA SER A 153 14.44 6.45 16.77
C SER A 153 15.34 5.22 16.65
N ASN A 154 15.55 4.67 15.45
CA ASN A 154 16.28 3.42 15.26
C ASN A 154 17.12 3.43 13.97
N SER A 155 18.28 4.09 14.00
CA SER A 155 19.20 4.22 12.87
C SER A 155 19.64 2.87 12.25
N LYS A 156 19.71 1.80 13.04
CA LYS A 156 20.02 0.45 12.53
C LYS A 156 18.94 -0.07 11.59
N SER A 157 17.68 0.26 11.84
CA SER A 157 16.56 -0.13 10.98
C SER A 157 16.61 0.57 9.63
N ILE A 158 17.03 1.84 9.57
CA ILE A 158 17.22 2.59 8.32
C ILE A 158 18.29 1.93 7.47
N LEU A 159 19.45 1.62 8.07
CA LEU A 159 20.54 0.95 7.37
C LEU A 159 20.12 -0.42 6.82
N LEU A 160 19.40 -1.22 7.62
CA LEU A 160 18.93 -2.53 7.20
C LEU A 160 17.95 -2.45 6.01
N ILE A 161 16.99 -1.52 6.07
CA ILE A 161 16.01 -1.30 4.99
C ILE A 161 16.71 -0.81 3.73
N SER A 162 17.61 0.17 3.85
CA SER A 162 18.37 0.69 2.73
C SER A 162 19.22 -0.39 2.06
N TYR A 163 19.89 -1.23 2.85
CA TYR A 163 20.67 -2.34 2.36
C TYR A 163 19.82 -3.41 1.67
N SER A 164 18.68 -3.78 2.29
CA SER A 164 17.73 -4.73 1.69
C SER A 164 17.15 -4.20 0.38
N PHE A 165 16.85 -2.91 0.30
CA PHE A 165 16.38 -2.27 -0.91
C PHE A 165 17.42 -2.29 -2.03
N LEU A 166 18.70 -1.97 -1.71
CA LEU A 166 19.78 -2.04 -2.67
C LEU A 166 20.00 -3.46 -3.21
N LEU A 167 20.07 -4.45 -2.32
CA LEU A 167 20.20 -5.86 -2.73
C LEU A 167 19.06 -6.28 -3.64
N TYR A 168 17.84 -5.82 -3.35
CA TYR A 168 16.69 -6.13 -4.15
C TYR A 168 16.75 -5.48 -5.54
N VAL A 169 17.12 -4.20 -5.63
CA VAL A 169 17.30 -3.48 -6.91
C VAL A 169 18.38 -4.17 -7.78
N PHE A 170 19.51 -4.56 -7.20
CA PHE A 170 20.55 -5.30 -7.91
C PHE A 170 20.08 -6.69 -8.37
N GLY A 171 19.31 -7.39 -7.53
CA GLY A 171 18.72 -8.68 -7.90
C GLY A 171 17.76 -8.56 -9.08
N VAL A 172 16.90 -7.54 -9.08
CA VAL A 172 15.98 -7.26 -10.20
C VAL A 172 16.74 -6.88 -11.46
N TYR A 173 17.74 -6.02 -11.34
CA TYR A 173 18.60 -5.65 -12.48
C TYR A 173 19.25 -6.90 -13.10
N GLY A 174 19.83 -7.78 -12.27
CA GLY A 174 20.38 -9.05 -12.72
C GLY A 174 19.38 -9.93 -13.47
N LEU A 175 18.13 -10.03 -12.97
CA LEU A 175 17.06 -10.81 -13.61
C LEU A 175 16.55 -10.20 -14.93
N LEU A 176 16.67 -8.89 -15.12
CA LEU A 176 16.24 -8.21 -16.35
C LEU A 176 17.32 -8.20 -17.44
N THR A 177 18.58 -8.40 -17.05
CA THR A 177 19.73 -8.40 -17.98
C THR A 177 20.12 -9.78 -18.48
N TYR A 178 19.60 -10.84 -17.85
CA TYR A 178 19.71 -12.24 -18.30
C TYR A 178 18.38 -12.72 -18.90
#